data_61622ef11deefaa3e087df9f0c8568fc
#
_entry.id   61622ef11deefaa3e087df9f0c8568fc
#
_cell.length_a   1.000
_cell.length_b   1.000
_cell.length_c   1.000
_cell.angle_alpha   90.00
_cell.angle_beta   90.00
_cell.angle_gamma   90.00
#
_symmetry.space_group_name_H-M   'P 1'
#
loop_
_entity.id
_entity.type
_entity.pdbx_description
1 polymer ?
#
loop_
_entity_poly.entity_id
_entity_poly.type
_entity_poly.pdbx_seq_one_letter_code
_entity_poly.pdbx_strand_id
1 'polypeptide(L)'
;MRNVTPFKGWRSVGLVLLGWLLVCLAGCGPRTPAPLGQALPVSASLAGLWRVQADDVGGIRAQVLNVEVSNGEFATLQWQPEAAEGLPSVRAYVRQLGAQQLLFVETGDAQKGYYFAALTSVSDHEIVLTAPNEKRLKKASKALGGKLKYQSHWLHREAHLDSGLLEKILEQKSGELFTDGIRIRLQKVVR
;
A
#
# COMPACT_ATOMS: atom_id res chain seq x y z
N MET A 1 -16.11 18.46 -48.49
CA MET A 1 -16.05 18.79 -47.04
C MET A 1 -16.11 17.48 -46.27
N ARG A 2 -15.00 17.05 -45.66
CA ARG A 2 -14.91 15.78 -44.92
C ARG A 2 -15.07 16.10 -43.43
N ASN A 3 -16.15 15.62 -42.80
CA ASN A 3 -16.36 15.72 -41.37
C ASN A 3 -15.42 14.79 -40.64
N VAL A 4 -14.51 15.36 -39.84
CA VAL A 4 -13.63 14.63 -38.92
C VAL A 4 -14.38 14.51 -37.60
N THR A 5 -14.84 13.31 -37.29
CA THR A 5 -15.44 13.01 -35.97
C THR A 5 -14.34 12.98 -34.90
N PRO A 6 -14.50 13.66 -33.77
CA PRO A 6 -13.52 13.62 -32.69
C PRO A 6 -13.53 12.25 -32.00
N PHE A 7 -12.37 11.68 -31.86
CA PHE A 7 -12.11 10.41 -31.18
C PHE A 7 -12.55 10.46 -29.71
N LYS A 8 -13.64 9.77 -29.39
CA LYS A 8 -14.27 9.68 -28.06
C LYS A 8 -13.62 8.60 -27.16
N GLY A 9 -12.43 8.13 -27.50
CA GLY A 9 -11.79 6.96 -26.86
C GLY A 9 -10.83 7.23 -25.67
N TRP A 10 -10.53 8.48 -25.35
CA TRP A 10 -9.43 8.76 -24.38
C TRP A 10 -9.85 8.81 -22.90
N ARG A 11 -11.14 8.84 -22.62
CA ARG A 11 -11.63 8.84 -21.22
C ARG A 11 -11.60 7.46 -20.55
N SER A 12 -11.68 6.39 -21.33
CA SER A 12 -11.70 5.01 -20.80
C SER A 12 -10.32 4.48 -20.41
N VAL A 13 -9.25 4.95 -21.04
CA VAL A 13 -7.87 4.50 -20.77
C VAL A 13 -7.36 5.01 -19.42
N GLY A 14 -7.76 6.21 -19.00
CA GLY A 14 -7.38 6.79 -17.72
C GLY A 14 -7.96 6.04 -16.50
N LEU A 15 -9.20 5.53 -16.63
CA LEU A 15 -9.88 4.77 -15.56
C LEU A 15 -9.26 3.38 -15.33
N VAL A 16 -8.80 2.73 -16.39
CA VAL A 16 -8.14 1.41 -16.30
C VAL A 16 -6.77 1.52 -15.62
N LEU A 17 -6.01 2.58 -15.90
CA LEU A 17 -4.68 2.79 -15.31
C LEU A 17 -4.75 3.22 -13.83
N LEU A 18 -5.79 3.95 -13.43
CA LEU A 18 -6.02 4.33 -12.03
C LEU A 18 -6.41 3.12 -11.17
N GLY A 19 -7.19 2.19 -11.73
CA GLY A 19 -7.49 0.89 -11.13
C GLY A 19 -6.22 0.07 -10.88
N TRP A 20 -5.23 0.16 -11.76
CA TRP A 20 -3.99 -0.60 -11.65
C TRP A 20 -3.07 -0.16 -10.50
N LEU A 21 -3.04 1.09 -10.12
CA LEU A 21 -2.20 1.54 -9.00
C LEU A 21 -2.84 1.25 -7.64
N LEU A 22 -4.15 1.38 -7.53
CA LEU A 22 -4.90 0.81 -6.40
C LEU A 22 -4.74 -0.72 -6.38
N VAL A 23 -4.66 -1.37 -7.52
CA VAL A 23 -4.36 -2.79 -7.68
C VAL A 23 -2.92 -3.12 -7.31
N CYS A 24 -1.92 -2.27 -7.55
CA CYS A 24 -0.54 -2.50 -7.11
C CYS A 24 -0.35 -2.25 -5.60
N LEU A 25 -1.03 -1.26 -5.03
CA LEU A 25 -1.08 -1.07 -3.56
C LEU A 25 -2.16 -1.94 -2.90
N ALA A 26 -3.23 -2.25 -3.62
CA ALA A 26 -4.41 -2.94 -3.12
C ALA A 26 -4.64 -4.33 -3.71
N GLY A 27 -4.07 -4.68 -4.84
CA GLY A 27 -4.47 -5.86 -5.61
C GLY A 27 -3.56 -7.06 -5.57
N CYS A 28 -2.32 -6.94 -5.11
CA CYS A 28 -1.37 -8.05 -5.06
C CYS A 28 -0.66 -8.20 -3.72
N GLY A 29 -0.95 -7.36 -2.74
CA GLY A 29 -0.33 -7.45 -1.42
C GLY A 29 -1.07 -8.41 -0.49
N PRO A 30 -0.34 -9.07 0.42
CA PRO A 30 -0.97 -9.86 1.47
C PRO A 30 -1.74 -8.95 2.44
N ARG A 31 -2.93 -9.40 2.84
CA ARG A 31 -3.80 -8.71 3.79
C ARG A 31 -3.80 -9.38 5.16
N THR A 32 -4.02 -8.56 6.17
CA THR A 32 -4.27 -9.01 7.54
C THR A 32 -5.60 -8.42 8.04
N PRO A 33 -6.34 -9.12 8.92
CA PRO A 33 -7.62 -8.63 9.44
C PRO A 33 -7.47 -7.42 10.39
N ALA A 34 -6.28 -7.22 10.98
CA ALA A 34 -6.02 -6.12 11.90
C ALA A 34 -4.57 -5.63 11.78
N PRO A 35 -4.26 -4.37 12.13
CA PRO A 35 -2.90 -3.90 12.30
C PRO A 35 -2.24 -4.61 13.49
N LEU A 36 -1.02 -5.12 13.31
CA LEU A 36 -0.27 -5.88 14.31
C LEU A 36 0.81 -5.03 14.98
N GLY A 37 1.14 -5.40 16.21
CA GLY A 37 2.20 -4.76 16.98
C GLY A 37 1.76 -3.54 17.77
N GLN A 38 2.73 -2.90 18.44
CA GLN A 38 2.50 -1.72 19.25
C GLN A 38 2.21 -0.49 18.37
N ALA A 39 1.19 0.29 18.74
CA ALA A 39 0.90 1.55 18.09
C ALA A 39 2.06 2.53 18.23
N LEU A 40 2.47 3.13 17.12
CA LEU A 40 3.39 4.26 17.12
C LEU A 40 2.65 5.52 16.71
N PRO A 41 3.00 6.67 17.30
CA PRO A 41 2.41 7.93 16.89
C PRO A 41 2.84 8.27 15.45
N VAL A 42 1.90 8.80 14.67
CA VAL A 42 2.17 9.36 13.35
C VAL A 42 2.58 10.82 13.53
N SER A 43 3.79 11.17 13.10
CA SER A 43 4.29 12.54 13.24
C SER A 43 3.46 13.52 12.41
N ALA A 44 3.13 14.67 13.01
CA ALA A 44 2.47 15.76 12.31
C ALA A 44 3.31 16.31 11.13
N SER A 45 4.64 16.14 11.15
CA SER A 45 5.53 16.53 10.06
C SER A 45 5.26 15.76 8.76
N LEU A 46 4.58 14.61 8.83
CA LEU A 46 4.20 13.81 7.67
C LEU A 46 2.96 14.37 6.94
N ALA A 47 2.23 15.31 7.53
CA ALA A 47 1.11 15.95 6.86
C ALA A 47 1.56 16.72 5.61
N GLY A 48 0.73 16.71 4.57
CA GLY A 48 0.96 17.43 3.32
C GLY A 48 0.89 16.58 2.07
N LEU A 49 1.39 17.13 0.97
CA LEU A 49 1.37 16.49 -0.35
C LEU A 49 2.65 15.68 -0.58
N TRP A 50 2.47 14.47 -1.06
CA TRP A 50 3.55 13.54 -1.34
C TRP A 50 3.46 12.99 -2.76
N ARG A 51 4.56 13.03 -3.49
CA ARG A 51 4.68 12.40 -4.80
C ARG A 51 5.09 10.95 -4.62
N VAL A 52 4.29 10.03 -5.14
CA VAL A 52 4.53 8.59 -5.06
C VAL A 52 5.30 8.13 -6.29
N GLN A 53 6.38 7.39 -6.08
CA GLN A 53 7.20 6.74 -7.10
C GLN A 53 7.36 5.27 -6.71
N ALA A 54 7.19 4.36 -7.64
CA ALA A 54 7.49 2.94 -7.44
C ALA A 54 8.66 2.53 -8.33
N ASP A 55 9.69 1.96 -7.72
CA ASP A 55 10.92 1.60 -8.39
C ASP A 55 10.61 0.42 -9.28
N ASP A 56 10.30 -0.24 -9.94
CA ASP A 56 10.08 -1.46 -10.74
C ASP A 56 8.70 -1.65 -11.39
N VAL A 57 7.82 -0.69 -11.28
CA VAL A 57 6.54 -0.77 -11.98
C VAL A 57 6.57 0.20 -13.16
N GLY A 58 7.07 -0.26 -14.30
CA GLY A 58 7.20 0.54 -15.51
C GLY A 58 5.87 1.22 -15.87
N GLY A 59 5.89 2.56 -15.95
CA GLY A 59 4.77 3.36 -16.45
C GLY A 59 3.84 3.97 -15.41
N ILE A 60 4.12 3.87 -14.11
CA ILE A 60 3.36 4.62 -13.11
C ILE A 60 3.73 6.10 -13.23
N ARG A 61 2.80 6.90 -13.77
CA ARG A 61 2.92 8.35 -13.70
C ARG A 61 2.94 8.76 -12.23
N ALA A 62 3.86 9.64 -11.86
CA ALA A 62 3.97 10.17 -10.51
C ALA A 62 2.58 10.64 -10.03
N GLN A 63 2.07 10.00 -8.99
CA GLN A 63 0.79 10.35 -8.39
C GLN A 63 1.04 11.17 -7.14
N VAL A 64 0.10 12.01 -6.78
CA VAL A 64 0.17 12.83 -5.58
C VAL A 64 -0.79 12.29 -4.55
N LEU A 65 -0.30 12.09 -3.34
CA LEU A 65 -1.04 11.65 -2.18
C LEU A 65 -1.10 12.80 -1.18
N ASN A 66 -2.30 13.17 -0.75
CA ASN A 66 -2.49 14.06 0.40
C ASN A 66 -2.52 13.23 1.66
N VAL A 67 -1.70 13.59 2.63
CA VAL A 67 -1.58 12.95 3.94
C VAL A 67 -2.08 13.92 5.00
N GLU A 68 -3.11 13.54 5.72
CA GLU A 68 -3.66 14.27 6.87
C GLU A 68 -3.43 13.45 8.14
N VAL A 69 -2.78 14.02 9.15
CA VAL A 69 -2.51 13.35 10.40
C VAL A 69 -3.58 13.70 11.43
N SER A 70 -4.26 12.69 11.96
CA SER A 70 -5.33 12.85 12.95
C SER A 70 -4.83 12.44 14.34
N ASN A 71 -4.69 13.43 15.23
CA ASN A 71 -4.33 13.25 16.63
C ASN A 71 -3.10 12.36 16.91
N GLY A 72 -2.22 12.17 15.92
CA GLY A 72 -1.07 11.30 16.03
C GLY A 72 -1.36 9.79 16.02
N GLU A 73 -2.62 9.37 15.93
CA GLU A 73 -3.00 7.95 15.95
C GLU A 73 -2.93 7.29 14.59
N PHE A 74 -3.39 8.01 13.57
CA PHE A 74 -3.40 7.54 12.18
C PHE A 74 -3.25 8.70 11.20
N ALA A 75 -2.87 8.37 9.97
CA ALA A 75 -2.92 9.27 8.84
C ALA A 75 -4.12 8.91 7.93
N THR A 76 -4.80 9.91 7.41
CA THR A 76 -5.77 9.77 6.33
C THR A 76 -5.05 10.01 5.01
N LEU A 77 -5.14 9.07 4.09
CA LEU A 77 -4.52 9.11 2.78
C LEU A 77 -5.58 9.38 1.72
N GLN A 78 -5.38 10.43 0.94
CA GLN A 78 -6.28 10.81 -0.15
C GLN A 78 -5.51 11.07 -1.43
N TRP A 79 -5.89 10.40 -2.51
CA TRP A 79 -5.24 10.57 -3.80
C TRP A 79 -5.66 11.88 -4.47
N GLN A 80 -4.70 12.53 -5.14
CA GLN A 80 -4.94 13.62 -6.05
C GLN A 80 -4.43 13.24 -7.45
N PRO A 81 -5.08 13.55 -8.54
CA PRO A 81 -5.91 14.73 -8.77
C PRO A 81 -7.41 14.46 -8.55
N GLU A 82 -8.15 15.53 -8.45
CA GLU A 82 -9.62 15.58 -8.37
C GLU A 82 -10.36 14.84 -9.51
N ALA A 83 -9.66 14.47 -10.59
CA ALA A 83 -10.19 13.61 -11.66
C ALA A 83 -10.53 12.18 -11.20
N ALA A 84 -10.16 11.82 -9.98
CA ALA A 84 -10.56 10.59 -9.31
C ALA A 84 -11.72 10.86 -8.32
N GLU A 85 -12.71 11.64 -8.74
CA GLU A 85 -13.95 11.80 -7.98
C GLU A 85 -14.47 10.41 -7.60
N GLY A 86 -14.49 10.13 -6.29
CA GLY A 86 -15.01 8.88 -5.75
C GLY A 86 -13.98 7.87 -5.23
N LEU A 87 -12.68 8.14 -5.27
CA LEU A 87 -11.74 7.28 -4.54
C LEU A 87 -11.87 7.57 -3.02
N PRO A 88 -12.19 6.54 -2.21
CA PRO A 88 -12.33 6.72 -0.78
C PRO A 88 -10.99 7.14 -0.17
N SER A 89 -11.02 8.04 0.81
CA SER A 89 -9.91 8.21 1.71
C SER A 89 -9.72 6.94 2.54
N VAL A 90 -8.48 6.54 2.78
CA VAL A 90 -8.16 5.35 3.57
C VAL A 90 -7.30 5.74 4.77
N ARG A 91 -7.41 4.98 5.85
CA ARG A 91 -6.60 5.20 7.05
C ARG A 91 -5.31 4.39 6.98
N ALA A 92 -4.24 4.98 7.51
CA ALA A 92 -2.95 4.34 7.62
C ALA A 92 -2.45 4.43 9.08
N TYR A 93 -1.91 3.33 9.57
CA TYR A 93 -1.44 3.17 10.95
C TYR A 93 0.02 2.75 10.94
N VAL A 94 0.81 3.34 11.81
CA VAL A 94 2.21 2.93 12.01
C VAL A 94 2.27 2.04 13.25
N ARG A 95 2.94 0.90 13.12
CA ARG A 95 3.09 -0.10 14.18
C ARG A 95 4.54 -0.55 14.30
N GLN A 96 4.95 -0.87 15.53
CA GLN A 96 6.22 -1.51 15.82
C GLN A 96 5.96 -2.99 16.11
N LEU A 97 6.64 -3.87 15.38
CA LEU A 97 6.63 -5.31 15.65
C LEU A 97 8.07 -5.83 15.64
N GLY A 98 8.56 -6.19 16.81
CA GLY A 98 9.98 -6.47 17.00
C GLY A 98 10.85 -5.26 16.62
N ALA A 99 11.86 -5.47 15.79
CA ALA A 99 12.73 -4.41 15.29
C ALA A 99 12.14 -3.67 14.05
N GLN A 100 10.99 -4.10 13.54
CA GLN A 100 10.45 -3.60 12.27
C GLN A 100 9.33 -2.59 12.50
N GLN A 101 9.42 -1.43 11.86
CA GLN A 101 8.29 -0.52 11.72
C GLN A 101 7.48 -0.87 10.48
N LEU A 102 6.18 -0.94 10.64
CA LEU A 102 5.24 -1.32 9.60
C LEU A 102 4.18 -0.24 9.42
N LEU A 103 3.87 0.03 8.16
CA LEU A 103 2.70 0.80 7.77
C LEU A 103 1.57 -0.17 7.44
N PHE A 104 0.42 -0.01 8.07
CA PHE A 104 -0.83 -0.71 7.74
C PHE A 104 -1.80 0.26 7.11
N VAL A 105 -2.29 -0.07 5.93
CA VAL A 105 -3.24 0.76 5.18
C VAL A 105 -4.57 0.02 5.09
N GLU A 106 -5.63 0.64 5.59
CA GLU A 106 -6.98 0.09 5.56
C GLU A 106 -7.45 -0.11 4.11
N THR A 107 -8.10 -1.24 3.86
CA THR A 107 -8.72 -1.46 2.55
C THR A 107 -10.03 -0.68 2.47
N GLY A 108 -10.22 0.07 1.39
CA GLY A 108 -11.45 0.85 1.19
C GLY A 108 -12.65 0.03 0.72
N ASP A 109 -12.52 -1.30 0.64
CA ASP A 109 -13.55 -2.21 0.15
C ASP A 109 -14.43 -2.80 1.27
N ALA A 110 -15.50 -3.48 0.87
CA ALA A 110 -16.43 -4.14 1.80
C ALA A 110 -15.77 -5.27 2.60
N GLN A 111 -14.62 -5.75 2.19
CA GLN A 111 -13.84 -6.77 2.88
C GLN A 111 -12.79 -6.09 3.76
N LYS A 112 -13.19 -5.76 4.98
CA LYS A 112 -12.32 -5.13 5.97
C LYS A 112 -11.00 -5.88 6.12
N GLY A 113 -9.89 -5.16 5.96
CA GLY A 113 -8.54 -5.70 6.10
C GLY A 113 -7.50 -4.59 5.92
N TYR A 114 -6.23 -4.97 6.06
CA TYR A 114 -5.12 -4.05 5.97
C TYR A 114 -4.04 -4.62 5.08
N TYR A 115 -3.57 -3.83 4.12
CA TYR A 115 -2.29 -4.05 3.47
C TYR A 115 -1.18 -3.58 4.38
N PHE A 116 0.00 -4.18 4.27
CA PHE A 116 1.13 -3.74 5.07
C PHE A 116 2.42 -3.66 4.27
N ALA A 117 3.29 -2.76 4.69
CA ALA A 117 4.63 -2.58 4.14
C ALA A 117 5.62 -2.23 5.27
N ALA A 118 6.87 -2.58 5.11
CA ALA A 118 7.92 -2.11 6.01
C ALA A 118 8.23 -0.64 5.75
N LEU A 119 8.35 0.16 6.81
CA LEU A 119 8.91 1.49 6.79
C LEU A 119 10.43 1.37 6.84
N THR A 120 11.09 1.57 5.70
CA THR A 120 12.54 1.39 5.59
C THR A 120 13.29 2.69 5.89
N SER A 121 12.69 3.83 5.57
CA SER A 121 13.19 5.15 5.90
C SER A 121 12.03 6.13 6.05
N VAL A 122 12.12 7.00 7.04
CA VAL A 122 11.15 8.08 7.29
C VAL A 122 11.89 9.34 7.63
N SER A 123 11.65 10.38 6.85
CA SER A 123 12.11 11.74 7.10
C SER A 123 11.01 12.74 6.76
N ASP A 124 11.22 14.01 7.07
CA ASP A 124 10.26 15.07 6.74
C ASP A 124 10.07 15.28 5.23
N HIS A 125 10.96 14.74 4.41
CA HIS A 125 10.96 14.94 2.96
C HIS A 125 10.83 13.65 2.15
N GLU A 126 11.13 12.50 2.75
CA GLU A 126 11.10 11.21 2.07
C GLU A 126 10.60 10.10 3.01
N ILE A 127 9.73 9.26 2.48
CA ILE A 127 9.29 8.01 3.10
C ILE A 127 9.59 6.89 2.10
N VAL A 128 10.27 5.83 2.57
CA VAL A 128 10.51 4.63 1.77
C VAL A 128 9.78 3.46 2.40
N LEU A 129 8.90 2.86 1.62
CA LEU A 129 8.14 1.67 1.96
C LEU A 129 8.67 0.49 1.16
N THR A 130 8.68 -0.69 1.75
CA THR A 130 8.97 -1.94 1.03
C THR A 130 7.82 -2.91 1.25
N ALA A 131 7.14 -3.28 0.17
CA ALA A 131 6.09 -4.28 0.23
C ALA A 131 6.67 -5.68 0.46
N PRO A 132 5.96 -6.59 1.15
CA PRO A 132 6.44 -7.94 1.36
C PRO A 132 6.53 -8.71 0.04
N ASN A 133 7.58 -9.51 -0.11
CA ASN A 133 7.70 -10.42 -1.26
C ASN A 133 6.80 -11.64 -1.05
N GLU A 134 5.81 -11.83 -1.91
CA GLU A 134 4.81 -12.91 -1.80
C GLU A 134 5.44 -14.31 -1.78
N LYS A 135 6.47 -14.56 -2.61
CA LYS A 135 7.15 -15.86 -2.65
C LYS A 135 7.83 -16.16 -1.32
N ARG A 136 8.49 -15.14 -0.72
CA ARG A 136 9.14 -15.27 0.59
C ARG A 136 8.12 -15.44 1.70
N LEU A 137 7.02 -14.70 1.66
CA LEU A 137 5.91 -14.83 2.59
C LEU A 137 5.30 -16.24 2.56
N LYS A 138 5.09 -16.79 1.37
CA LYS A 138 4.61 -18.17 1.18
C LYS A 138 5.59 -19.20 1.75
N LYS A 139 6.89 -19.00 1.50
CA LYS A 139 7.95 -19.88 2.04
C LYS A 139 7.99 -19.82 3.58
N ALA A 140 7.96 -18.61 4.16
CA ALA A 140 7.97 -18.40 5.60
C ALA A 140 6.72 -19.00 6.27
N SER A 141 5.52 -18.76 5.69
CA SER A 141 4.27 -19.35 6.17
C SER A 141 4.36 -20.88 6.22
N LYS A 142 4.83 -21.50 5.13
CA LYS A 142 4.99 -22.97 5.08
C LYS A 142 5.99 -23.49 6.13
N ALA A 143 7.10 -22.77 6.32
CA ALA A 143 8.13 -23.16 7.31
C ALA A 143 7.60 -23.13 8.75
N LEU A 144 6.61 -22.29 9.03
CA LEU A 144 5.95 -22.18 10.34
C LEU A 144 4.68 -23.04 10.44
N GLY A 145 4.47 -23.97 9.52
CA GLY A 145 3.32 -24.88 9.51
C GLY A 145 2.00 -24.20 9.10
N GLY A 146 2.05 -22.96 8.65
CA GLY A 146 0.88 -22.21 8.22
C GLY A 146 0.58 -22.36 6.73
N LYS A 147 -0.61 -21.93 6.34
CA LYS A 147 -1.02 -21.85 4.94
C LYS A 147 -1.55 -20.45 4.64
N LEU A 148 -1.06 -19.85 3.56
CA LEU A 148 -1.69 -18.68 3.00
C LEU A 148 -3.06 -19.07 2.45
N LYS A 149 -4.10 -18.39 2.91
CA LYS A 149 -5.42 -18.49 2.30
C LYS A 149 -5.47 -17.50 1.15
N TYR A 150 -5.84 -17.97 -0.02
CA TYR A 150 -6.04 -17.11 -1.18
C TYR A 150 -7.52 -16.90 -1.40
N GLN A 151 -7.92 -15.65 -1.44
CA GLN A 151 -9.24 -15.26 -1.89
C GLN A 151 -9.14 -14.89 -3.37
N SER A 152 -9.87 -15.61 -4.20
CA SER A 152 -9.88 -15.36 -5.64
C SER A 152 -11.00 -14.37 -5.95
N HIS A 153 -10.64 -13.21 -6.44
CA HIS A 153 -11.55 -12.26 -7.06
C HIS A 153 -11.44 -12.41 -8.58
N TRP A 154 -12.44 -11.95 -9.29
CA TRP A 154 -12.56 -12.15 -10.73
C TRP A 154 -11.29 -11.83 -11.54
N LEU A 155 -10.50 -10.86 -11.14
CA LEU A 155 -9.29 -10.42 -11.86
C LEU A 155 -7.98 -10.67 -11.11
N HIS A 156 -8.00 -11.05 -9.83
CA HIS A 156 -6.78 -11.20 -9.05
C HIS A 156 -6.97 -12.16 -7.87
N ARG A 157 -5.85 -12.64 -7.37
CA ARG A 157 -5.76 -13.49 -6.19
C ARG A 157 -5.13 -12.70 -5.07
N GLU A 158 -5.80 -12.63 -3.92
CA GLU A 158 -5.27 -11.98 -2.74
C GLU A 158 -4.87 -13.01 -1.69
N ALA A 159 -3.71 -12.80 -1.07
CA ALA A 159 -3.25 -13.62 0.03
C ALA A 159 -3.77 -13.04 1.35
N HIS A 160 -4.52 -13.85 2.10
CA HIS A 160 -4.97 -13.53 3.44
C HIS A 160 -4.13 -14.28 4.46
N LEU A 161 -3.64 -13.54 5.45
CA LEU A 161 -2.89 -14.07 6.57
C LEU A 161 -3.69 -13.97 7.85
N ASP A 162 -3.67 -15.05 8.61
CA ASP A 162 -4.03 -14.98 10.02
C ASP A 162 -3.05 -14.08 10.77
N SER A 163 -3.57 -13.25 11.69
CA SER A 163 -2.76 -12.27 12.42
C SER A 163 -1.65 -12.95 13.23
N GLY A 164 -1.93 -14.05 13.90
CA GLY A 164 -0.94 -14.77 14.71
C GLY A 164 0.15 -15.44 13.84
N LEU A 165 -0.20 -15.89 12.64
CA LEU A 165 0.80 -16.41 11.70
C LEU A 165 1.68 -15.29 11.15
N LEU A 166 1.10 -14.15 10.79
CA LEU A 166 1.87 -13.00 10.31
C LEU A 166 2.81 -12.47 11.39
N GLU A 167 2.35 -12.37 12.64
CA GLU A 167 3.16 -11.95 13.78
C GLU A 167 4.39 -12.84 13.94
N LYS A 168 4.22 -14.16 13.96
CA LYS A 168 5.32 -15.12 14.01
C LYS A 168 6.30 -14.99 12.83
N ILE A 169 5.78 -14.77 11.62
CA ILE A 169 6.62 -14.56 10.44
C ILE A 169 7.46 -13.29 10.61
N LEU A 170 6.86 -12.21 11.05
CA LEU A 170 7.54 -10.93 11.23
C LEU A 170 8.57 -10.97 12.36
N GLU A 171 8.29 -11.66 13.45
CA GLU A 171 9.24 -11.85 14.55
C GLU A 171 10.46 -12.67 14.13
N GLN A 172 10.26 -13.75 13.38
CA GLN A 172 11.32 -14.74 13.09
C GLN A 172 11.99 -14.51 11.74
N LYS A 173 11.34 -13.85 10.77
CA LYS A 173 11.74 -13.78 9.37
C LYS A 173 11.59 -12.41 8.73
N SER A 174 11.45 -11.34 9.52
CA SER A 174 11.21 -9.98 8.99
C SER A 174 12.27 -9.53 7.97
N GLY A 175 13.54 -9.78 8.25
CA GLY A 175 14.64 -9.41 7.35
C GLY A 175 14.57 -10.08 5.98
N GLU A 176 14.04 -11.31 5.90
CA GLU A 176 13.88 -12.03 4.64
C GLU A 176 12.61 -11.61 3.89
N LEU A 177 11.55 -11.24 4.64
CA LEU A 177 10.22 -11.00 4.09
C LEU A 177 10.19 -9.84 3.11
N PHE A 178 10.90 -8.76 3.43
CA PHE A 178 10.96 -7.53 2.65
C PHE A 178 12.14 -7.47 1.67
N THR A 179 13.03 -8.46 1.68
CA THR A 179 14.10 -8.57 0.68
C THR A 179 13.50 -8.80 -0.70
N ASP A 180 13.95 -8.06 -1.71
CA ASP A 180 13.42 -8.08 -3.08
C ASP A 180 11.92 -7.75 -3.16
N GLY A 181 11.38 -7.05 -2.17
CA GLY A 181 10.04 -6.49 -2.22
C GLY A 181 9.98 -5.22 -3.08
N ILE A 182 8.79 -4.88 -3.55
CA ILE A 182 8.58 -3.65 -4.31
C ILE A 182 8.84 -2.45 -3.40
N ARG A 183 9.73 -1.57 -3.82
CA ARG A 183 10.00 -0.30 -3.12
C ARG A 183 9.08 0.79 -3.64
N ILE A 184 8.48 1.49 -2.71
CA ILE A 184 7.64 2.65 -2.97
C ILE A 184 8.26 3.82 -2.25
N ARG A 185 8.58 4.86 -2.98
CA ARG A 185 9.18 6.09 -2.46
C ARG A 185 8.16 7.22 -2.53
N LEU A 186 7.97 7.90 -1.41
CA LEU A 186 7.15 9.09 -1.33
C LEU A 186 8.09 10.28 -1.09
N GLN A 187 8.01 11.30 -1.91
CA GLN A 187 8.77 12.54 -1.78
C GLN A 187 7.80 13.69 -1.49
N LYS A 188 8.09 14.46 -0.44
CA LYS A 188 7.27 15.59 -0.05
C LYS A 188 7.31 16.68 -1.14
N VAL A 189 6.13 17.14 -1.54
CA VAL A 189 6.02 18.26 -2.46
C VAL A 189 6.16 19.55 -1.66
N VAL A 190 7.33 20.19 -1.79
CA VAL A 190 7.56 21.51 -1.21
C VAL A 190 6.90 22.54 -2.14
N ARG A 191 5.99 23.33 -1.61
CA ARG A 191 5.37 24.47 -2.31
C ARG A 191 6.18 25.73 -2.11
#